data_6673bed519e978859017420e857aa883
#
_entry.id   6673bed519e978859017420e857aa883
#
_cell.length_a   1.000
_cell.length_b   1.000
_cell.length_c   1.000
_cell.angle_alpha   90.00
_cell.angle_beta   90.00
_cell.angle_gamma   90.00
#
_symmetry.space_group_name_H-M   'P 1'
#
loop_
_entity.id
_entity.type
_entity.pdbx_description
1 polymer ?
#
loop_
_entity_poly.entity_id
_entity_poly.type
_entity_poly.pdbx_seq_one_letter_code
_entity_poly.pdbx_strand_id
1 'polypeptide(L)'
;MLTARFLRPPQKGYAMKRADGELLELGEQLARAQPELARMLRWVDEVREIYAAEVGRRGTWPEDTAEWTWRDAAAYCAARECVERETEIGAAYVRATDALDACYARLNPICSRILSFKARTRKGRGVRKMARAIQTGEWRG
;
A
#
# COMPACT_ATOMS: atom_id res chain seq x y z
N MET A 1 -29.29 -16.99 42.18
CA MET A 1 -28.38 -16.02 42.80
C MET A 1 -26.96 -16.07 42.27
N LEU A 2 -26.47 -17.21 41.86
CA LEU A 2 -25.24 -17.30 41.11
C LEU A 2 -25.29 -16.64 39.75
N THR A 3 -26.48 -16.56 39.16
CA THR A 3 -26.74 -15.92 37.87
C THR A 3 -26.49 -14.41 37.85
N ALA A 4 -26.67 -13.70 38.97
CA ALA A 4 -26.46 -12.26 39.03
C ALA A 4 -24.99 -11.85 38.89
N ARG A 5 -24.05 -12.74 39.27
CA ARG A 5 -22.62 -12.51 39.12
C ARG A 5 -22.16 -12.70 37.68
N PHE A 6 -22.79 -13.60 36.95
CA PHE A 6 -22.49 -13.83 35.54
C PHE A 6 -23.11 -12.81 34.61
N LEU A 7 -24.09 -12.07 35.08
CA LEU A 7 -24.77 -11.02 34.33
C LEU A 7 -24.21 -9.61 34.59
N ARG A 8 -23.09 -9.50 35.32
CA ARG A 8 -22.42 -8.21 35.50
C ARG A 8 -21.98 -7.67 34.16
N PRO A 9 -22.24 -6.37 33.87
CA PRO A 9 -21.68 -5.76 32.69
C PRO A 9 -20.16 -5.88 32.69
N PRO A 10 -19.52 -6.08 31.53
CA PRO A 10 -18.07 -6.20 31.47
C PRO A 10 -17.43 -4.97 32.07
N GLN A 11 -16.32 -5.18 32.79
CA GLN A 11 -15.52 -4.10 33.33
C GLN A 11 -15.00 -3.21 32.21
N LYS A 12 -14.72 -1.93 32.53
CA LYS A 12 -14.25 -0.94 31.58
C LYS A 12 -13.10 -1.43 30.69
N GLY A 13 -12.12 -2.17 31.26
CA GLY A 13 -11.01 -2.76 30.52
C GLY A 13 -11.43 -3.87 29.54
N TYR A 14 -12.43 -4.65 29.90
CA TYR A 14 -12.99 -5.69 29.00
C TYR A 14 -13.77 -5.06 27.84
N ALA A 15 -14.54 -3.99 28.10
CA ALA A 15 -15.24 -3.25 27.04
C ALA A 15 -14.26 -2.60 26.07
N MET A 16 -13.13 -2.09 26.56
CA MET A 16 -12.08 -1.52 25.69
C MET A 16 -11.41 -2.59 24.83
N LYS A 17 -11.12 -3.77 25.36
CA LYS A 17 -10.58 -4.91 24.59
C LYS A 17 -11.57 -5.36 23.54
N ARG A 18 -12.86 -5.40 23.87
CA ARG A 18 -13.90 -5.78 22.91
C ARG A 18 -14.07 -4.70 21.82
N ALA A 19 -13.96 -3.42 22.19
CA ALA A 19 -14.03 -2.33 21.24
C ALA A 19 -12.89 -2.37 20.20
N ASP A 20 -11.68 -2.74 20.65
CA ASP A 20 -10.53 -2.90 19.77
C ASP A 20 -10.40 -4.33 19.20
N GLY A 21 -11.25 -5.27 19.61
CA GLY A 21 -11.17 -6.67 19.16
C GLY A 21 -11.26 -6.80 17.64
N GLU A 22 -12.23 -6.18 17.02
CA GLU A 22 -12.38 -6.18 15.56
C GLU A 22 -11.21 -5.45 14.88
N LEU A 23 -10.79 -4.32 15.45
CA LEU A 23 -9.64 -3.55 14.96
C LEU A 23 -8.37 -4.39 14.98
N LEU A 24 -8.11 -5.14 16.04
CA LEU A 24 -6.94 -6.01 16.16
C LEU A 24 -7.00 -7.20 15.20
N GLU A 25 -8.18 -7.76 14.95
CA GLU A 25 -8.38 -8.81 13.94
C GLU A 25 -8.06 -8.31 12.54
N LEU A 26 -8.52 -7.12 12.20
CA LEU A 26 -8.18 -6.47 10.93
C LEU A 26 -6.67 -6.19 10.84
N GLY A 27 -6.07 -5.79 11.95
CA GLY A 27 -4.62 -5.60 12.05
C GLY A 27 -3.83 -6.88 11.78
N GLU A 28 -4.32 -8.03 12.24
CA GLU A 28 -3.73 -9.33 11.94
C GLU A 28 -3.83 -9.68 10.46
N GLN A 29 -4.97 -9.41 9.83
CA GLN A 29 -5.13 -9.59 8.38
C GLN A 29 -4.14 -8.74 7.61
N LEU A 30 -3.97 -7.49 8.02
CA LEU A 30 -3.02 -6.58 7.42
C LEU A 30 -1.58 -7.07 7.60
N ALA A 31 -1.24 -7.55 8.80
CA ALA A 31 0.09 -8.09 9.10
C ALA A 31 0.42 -9.32 8.23
N ARG A 32 -0.54 -10.19 7.98
CA ARG A 32 -0.36 -11.36 7.12
C ARG A 32 -0.09 -10.99 5.67
N ALA A 33 -0.60 -9.86 5.23
CA ALA A 33 -0.41 -9.38 3.85
C ALA A 33 0.91 -8.60 3.66
N GLN A 34 1.56 -8.17 4.73
CA GLN A 34 2.79 -7.36 4.67
C GLN A 34 3.91 -8.03 3.87
N PRO A 35 4.23 -9.32 4.04
CA PRO A 35 5.31 -9.94 3.27
C PRO A 35 5.06 -9.91 1.76
N GLU A 36 3.83 -10.08 1.32
CA GLU A 36 3.46 -9.99 -0.09
C GLU A 36 3.63 -8.56 -0.60
N LEU A 37 3.12 -7.58 0.13
CA LEU A 37 3.25 -6.17 -0.24
C LEU A 37 4.73 -5.76 -0.31
N ALA A 38 5.54 -6.16 0.67
CA ALA A 38 6.98 -5.89 0.67
C ALA A 38 7.67 -6.49 -0.56
N ARG A 39 7.30 -7.71 -0.93
CA ARG A 39 7.82 -8.39 -2.10
C ARG A 39 7.45 -7.68 -3.40
N MET A 40 6.20 -7.22 -3.52
CA MET A 40 5.73 -6.48 -4.69
C MET A 40 6.44 -5.12 -4.81
N LEU A 41 6.62 -4.42 -3.69
CA LEU A 41 7.36 -3.14 -3.66
C LEU A 41 8.82 -3.32 -4.11
N ARG A 42 9.50 -4.35 -3.61
CA ARG A 42 10.88 -4.64 -4.05
C ARG A 42 10.95 -4.98 -5.53
N TRP A 43 10.02 -5.78 -6.02
CA TRP A 43 9.98 -6.14 -7.44
C TRP A 43 9.83 -4.90 -8.31
N VAL A 44 8.88 -4.02 -7.98
CA VAL A 44 8.69 -2.77 -8.71
C VAL A 44 9.96 -1.91 -8.67
N ASP A 45 10.59 -1.78 -7.50
CA ASP A 45 11.82 -0.97 -7.37
C ASP A 45 12.97 -1.53 -8.22
N GLU A 46 13.15 -2.85 -8.24
CA GLU A 46 14.19 -3.51 -9.03
C GLU A 46 13.99 -3.30 -10.53
N VAL A 47 12.78 -3.50 -11.03
CA VAL A 47 12.51 -3.33 -12.47
C VAL A 47 12.43 -1.87 -12.87
N ARG A 48 12.04 -0.98 -11.98
CA ARG A 48 11.89 0.45 -12.25
C ARG A 48 13.19 1.11 -12.67
N GLU A 49 14.29 0.81 -12.00
CA GLU A 49 15.59 1.39 -12.35
C GLU A 49 16.01 1.02 -13.77
N ILE A 50 15.88 -0.25 -14.13
CA ILE A 50 16.24 -0.73 -15.46
C ILE A 50 15.29 -0.16 -16.52
N TYR A 51 13.99 -0.13 -16.20
CA TYR A 51 12.97 0.45 -17.06
C TYR A 51 13.21 1.94 -17.31
N ALA A 52 13.47 2.70 -16.26
CA ALA A 52 13.73 4.14 -16.36
C ALA A 52 14.99 4.42 -17.21
N ALA A 53 16.04 3.61 -17.07
CA ALA A 53 17.24 3.73 -17.88
C ALA A 53 16.93 3.45 -19.36
N GLU A 54 16.10 2.45 -19.64
CA GLU A 54 15.71 2.12 -21.02
C GLU A 54 14.85 3.21 -21.66
N VAL A 55 13.90 3.78 -20.89
CA VAL A 55 13.10 4.92 -21.34
C VAL A 55 14.01 6.12 -21.63
N GLY A 56 14.99 6.38 -20.76
CA GLY A 56 15.96 7.46 -20.92
C GLY A 56 16.79 7.37 -22.19
N ARG A 57 17.00 6.17 -22.72
CA ARG A 57 17.72 5.95 -24.00
C ARG A 57 16.87 6.24 -25.22
N ARG A 58 15.55 6.33 -25.06
CA ARG A 58 14.59 6.49 -26.18
C ARG A 58 14.28 7.93 -26.54
N GLY A 59 14.79 8.90 -25.76
CA GLY A 59 14.51 10.30 -26.04
C GLY A 59 15.33 11.25 -25.19
N THR A 60 15.13 12.54 -25.41
CA THR A 60 15.77 13.62 -24.66
C THR A 60 14.71 14.56 -24.13
N TRP A 61 14.78 14.83 -22.84
CA TRP A 61 13.94 15.80 -22.14
C TRP A 61 14.71 16.36 -20.95
N PRO A 62 14.33 17.57 -20.41
CA PRO A 62 15.00 18.14 -19.27
C PRO A 62 14.91 17.22 -18.03
N GLU A 63 15.94 17.19 -17.19
CA GLU A 63 15.92 16.43 -15.94
C GLU A 63 14.89 16.96 -14.96
N ASP A 64 14.75 18.29 -14.87
CA ASP A 64 13.75 18.92 -14.02
C ASP A 64 12.40 18.95 -14.72
N THR A 65 11.42 18.24 -14.16
CA THR A 65 10.07 18.17 -14.71
C THR A 65 9.37 19.52 -14.75
N ALA A 66 9.78 20.49 -13.92
CA ALA A 66 9.24 21.84 -13.94
C ALA A 66 9.60 22.59 -15.25
N GLU A 67 10.65 22.16 -15.93
CA GLU A 67 11.09 22.72 -17.23
C GLU A 67 10.44 22.04 -18.43
N TRP A 68 9.67 20.98 -18.22
CA TRP A 68 9.04 20.24 -19.31
C TRP A 68 7.96 21.06 -20.00
N THR A 69 8.02 21.08 -21.32
CA THR A 69 6.92 21.52 -22.16
C THR A 69 5.93 20.36 -22.36
N TRP A 70 4.77 20.65 -22.94
CA TRP A 70 3.83 19.59 -23.31
C TRP A 70 4.44 18.61 -24.33
N ARG A 71 5.39 19.08 -25.15
CA ARG A 71 6.11 18.22 -26.11
C ARG A 71 7.04 17.26 -25.40
N ASP A 72 7.73 17.73 -24.36
CA ASP A 72 8.58 16.87 -23.54
C ASP A 72 7.76 15.78 -22.86
N ALA A 73 6.63 16.14 -22.27
CA ALA A 73 5.71 15.20 -21.64
C ALA A 73 5.18 14.17 -22.66
N ALA A 74 4.79 14.61 -23.85
CA ALA A 74 4.31 13.73 -24.91
C ALA A 74 5.42 12.78 -25.40
N ALA A 75 6.64 13.30 -25.60
CA ALA A 75 7.78 12.49 -26.00
C ALA A 75 8.15 11.44 -24.94
N TYR A 76 8.10 11.81 -23.68
CA TYR A 76 8.35 10.89 -22.57
C TYR A 76 7.29 9.78 -22.52
N CYS A 77 6.01 10.13 -22.64
CA CYS A 77 4.92 9.15 -22.68
C CYS A 77 5.06 8.19 -23.87
N ALA A 78 5.40 8.70 -25.04
CA ALA A 78 5.63 7.89 -26.23
C ALA A 78 6.81 6.92 -26.03
N ALA A 79 7.90 7.39 -25.43
CA ALA A 79 9.07 6.56 -25.09
C ALA A 79 8.69 5.44 -24.12
N ARG A 80 7.91 5.75 -23.08
CA ARG A 80 7.40 4.76 -22.12
C ARG A 80 6.56 3.69 -22.80
N GLU A 81 5.60 4.08 -23.60
CA GLU A 81 4.73 3.16 -24.35
C GLU A 81 5.53 2.24 -25.26
N CYS A 82 6.54 2.81 -25.94
CA CYS A 82 7.42 2.06 -26.81
C CYS A 82 8.19 0.98 -26.03
N VAL A 83 8.80 1.35 -24.89
CA VAL A 83 9.54 0.41 -24.04
C VAL A 83 8.61 -0.67 -23.48
N GLU A 84 7.42 -0.29 -23.00
CA GLU A 84 6.45 -1.22 -22.44
C GLU A 84 5.96 -2.23 -23.47
N ARG A 85 5.80 -1.83 -24.71
CA ARG A 85 5.31 -2.68 -25.79
C ARG A 85 6.41 -3.53 -26.44
N GLU A 86 7.62 -3.00 -26.56
CA GLU A 86 8.66 -3.59 -27.41
C GLU A 86 9.76 -4.33 -26.63
N THR A 87 9.86 -4.14 -25.32
CA THR A 87 10.94 -4.75 -24.52
C THR A 87 10.41 -5.64 -23.40
N GLU A 88 11.24 -6.64 -23.02
CA GLU A 88 10.94 -7.50 -21.88
C GLU A 88 10.93 -6.73 -20.56
N ILE A 89 11.85 -5.76 -20.39
CA ILE A 89 11.89 -4.96 -19.16
C ILE A 89 10.65 -4.08 -19.03
N GLY A 90 10.16 -3.52 -20.15
CA GLY A 90 8.92 -2.76 -20.15
C GLY A 90 7.71 -3.62 -19.78
N ALA A 91 7.62 -4.81 -20.36
CA ALA A 91 6.56 -5.76 -20.01
C ALA A 91 6.67 -6.23 -18.55
N ALA A 92 7.87 -6.44 -18.04
CA ALA A 92 8.10 -6.80 -16.64
C ALA A 92 7.69 -5.68 -15.70
N TYR A 93 7.97 -4.43 -16.04
CA TYR A 93 7.55 -3.25 -15.27
C TYR A 93 6.02 -3.16 -15.20
N VAL A 94 5.33 -3.34 -16.31
CA VAL A 94 3.86 -3.35 -16.34
C VAL A 94 3.30 -4.47 -15.45
N ARG A 95 3.84 -5.69 -15.55
CA ARG A 95 3.41 -6.80 -14.70
C ARG A 95 3.64 -6.52 -13.21
N ALA A 96 4.79 -5.96 -12.87
CA ALA A 96 5.13 -5.63 -11.47
C ALA A 96 4.22 -4.56 -10.90
N THR A 97 3.96 -3.50 -11.65
CA THR A 97 3.06 -2.42 -11.23
C THR A 97 1.61 -2.89 -11.15
N ASP A 98 1.14 -3.71 -12.07
CA ASP A 98 -0.19 -4.30 -12.02
C ASP A 98 -0.36 -5.22 -10.80
N ALA A 99 0.65 -6.02 -10.48
CA ALA A 99 0.65 -6.87 -9.29
C ALA A 99 0.62 -6.05 -8.00
N LEU A 100 1.38 -4.95 -7.94
CA LEU A 100 1.38 -4.03 -6.81
C LEU A 100 0.02 -3.35 -6.67
N ASP A 101 -0.56 -2.86 -7.75
CA ASP A 101 -1.88 -2.22 -7.76
C ASP A 101 -2.97 -3.20 -7.30
N ALA A 102 -2.91 -4.46 -7.73
CA ALA A 102 -3.82 -5.50 -7.27
C ALA A 102 -3.67 -5.78 -5.78
N CYS A 103 -2.44 -5.75 -5.25
CA CYS A 103 -2.18 -5.89 -3.82
C CYS A 103 -2.81 -4.74 -3.04
N TYR A 104 -2.59 -3.50 -3.45
CA TYR A 104 -3.22 -2.34 -2.82
C TYR A 104 -4.75 -2.37 -2.92
N ALA A 105 -5.30 -2.81 -4.05
CA ALA A 105 -6.74 -2.95 -4.21
C ALA A 105 -7.36 -3.92 -3.20
N ARG A 106 -6.63 -4.97 -2.81
CA ARG A 106 -7.05 -5.90 -1.75
C ARG A 106 -6.89 -5.29 -0.35
N LEU A 107 -5.84 -4.51 -0.12
CA LEU A 107 -5.52 -3.97 1.20
C LEU A 107 -6.26 -2.69 1.54
N ASN A 108 -6.55 -1.84 0.57
CA ASN A 108 -7.19 -0.55 0.81
C ASN A 108 -8.55 -0.66 1.53
N PRO A 109 -9.44 -1.61 1.21
CA PRO A 109 -10.69 -1.78 1.97
C PRO A 109 -10.42 -2.14 3.43
N ILE A 110 -9.43 -2.98 3.71
CA ILE A 110 -9.04 -3.35 5.08
C ILE A 110 -8.49 -2.12 5.81
N CYS A 111 -7.61 -1.36 5.17
CA CYS A 111 -7.06 -0.13 5.74
C CYS A 111 -8.17 0.91 6.02
N SER A 112 -9.09 1.09 5.10
CA SER A 112 -10.22 2.01 5.26
C SER A 112 -11.11 1.60 6.43
N ARG A 113 -11.38 0.29 6.55
CA ARG A 113 -12.14 -0.25 7.68
C ARG A 113 -11.42 0.00 9.00
N ILE A 114 -10.11 -0.27 9.06
CA ILE A 114 -9.28 0.01 10.24
C ILE A 114 -9.38 1.48 10.64
N LEU A 115 -9.24 2.39 9.68
CA LEU A 115 -9.23 3.82 9.95
C LEU A 115 -10.61 4.37 10.33
N SER A 116 -11.67 3.60 10.13
CA SER A 116 -13.02 3.95 10.59
C SER A 116 -13.21 3.75 12.11
N PHE A 117 -12.34 2.98 12.75
CA PHE A 117 -12.40 2.72 14.19
C PHE A 117 -11.68 3.81 14.97
N LYS A 118 -12.21 4.15 16.15
CA LYS A 118 -11.47 4.86 17.18
C LYS A 118 -10.68 3.85 17.99
N ALA A 119 -9.37 3.94 17.95
CA ALA A 119 -8.52 3.09 18.77
C ALA A 119 -8.53 3.54 20.22
N ARG A 120 -8.75 2.60 21.14
CA ARG A 120 -8.77 2.85 22.59
C ARG A 120 -7.55 2.25 23.30
N THR A 121 -6.81 1.39 22.62
CA THR A 121 -5.62 0.77 23.15
C THR A 121 -4.38 1.21 22.37
N ARG A 122 -3.20 1.02 22.97
CA ARG A 122 -1.93 1.28 22.31
C ARG A 122 -1.76 0.41 21.06
N LYS A 123 -2.13 -0.87 21.15
CA LYS A 123 -2.10 -1.81 20.02
C LYS A 123 -3.01 -1.36 18.88
N GLY A 124 -4.23 -0.95 19.22
CA GLY A 124 -5.18 -0.44 18.24
C GLY A 124 -4.67 0.81 17.52
N ARG A 125 -4.03 1.72 18.24
CA ARG A 125 -3.39 2.91 17.64
C ARG A 125 -2.26 2.52 16.69
N GLY A 126 -1.48 1.50 17.04
CA GLY A 126 -0.43 0.95 16.18
C GLY A 126 -0.97 0.38 14.89
N VAL A 127 -2.07 -0.35 14.96
CA VAL A 127 -2.77 -0.89 13.78
C VAL A 127 -3.25 0.25 12.86
N ARG A 128 -3.83 1.29 13.41
CA ARG A 128 -4.28 2.46 12.63
C ARG A 128 -3.10 3.18 11.97
N LYS A 129 -2.00 3.34 12.69
CA LYS A 129 -0.78 3.95 12.14
C LYS A 129 -0.25 3.17 10.94
N MET A 130 -0.22 1.85 11.04
CA MET A 130 0.19 0.98 9.94
C MET A 130 -0.74 1.09 8.74
N ALA A 131 -2.05 1.04 8.96
CA ALA A 131 -3.03 1.18 7.88
C ALA A 131 -2.88 2.51 7.14
N ARG A 132 -2.66 3.59 7.88
CA ARG A 132 -2.42 4.92 7.29
C ARG A 132 -1.14 4.94 6.46
N ALA A 133 -0.05 4.36 6.99
CA ALA A 133 1.22 4.30 6.27
C ALA A 133 1.09 3.53 4.95
N ILE A 134 0.32 2.44 4.93
CA ILE A 134 0.06 1.68 3.70
C ILE A 134 -0.75 2.52 2.71
N GLN A 135 -1.82 3.17 3.15
CA GLN A 135 -2.67 3.98 2.26
C GLN A 135 -1.95 5.19 1.67
N THR A 136 -1.04 5.79 2.42
CA THR A 136 -0.28 6.97 1.96
C THR A 136 0.97 6.59 1.17
N GLY A 137 1.31 5.31 1.07
CA GLY A 137 2.50 4.85 0.38
C GLY A 137 3.80 5.04 1.17
N GLU A 138 3.72 5.43 2.44
CA GLU A 138 4.89 5.61 3.32
C GLU A 138 5.45 4.27 3.82
N TRP A 139 4.63 3.24 3.85
CA TRP A 139 5.07 1.91 4.29
C TRP A 139 5.94 1.26 3.21
N ARG A 140 7.14 0.83 3.58
CA ARG A 140 8.12 0.22 2.66
C ARG A 140 8.56 -1.19 3.04
N GLY A 141 8.03 -1.70 4.11
CA GLY A 141 8.37 -3.03 4.59
C GLY A 141 9.07 -3.01 5.95
#